data_6572d1e644ee913f079c536828105c32
#
_entry.id   6572d1e644ee913f079c536828105c32
#
_cell.length_a   1.000
_cell.length_b   1.000
_cell.length_c   1.000
_cell.angle_alpha   90.00
_cell.angle_beta   90.00
_cell.angle_gamma   90.00
#
_symmetry.space_group_name_H-M   'P 1'
#
loop_
_entity.id
_entity.type
_entity.pdbx_description
1 polymer ?
#
loop_
_entity_poly.entity_id
_entity_poly.type
_entity_poly.pdbx_seq_one_letter_code
_entity_poly.pdbx_strand_id
1 'polypeptide(L)'
;MGPLPRKTKVSQKIQKYLLEVYGETFSQRHYDVLERRIEKSRSLIKKQRKLHWDESDVVLITYADQFHCETSKPLPAFNQFFRKRLSASFSHVHLLPFYPWSSDDGFSVIDYHQVAQETGEWKDIGELNQTSQLMFDFVCNHMSAKSEWFKNYLQQHPGFEDFFIAVDPQTDLSAVTRPRALPLLTPFQMRDHSTRHLW
;
A
#
# COMPACT_ATOMS: atom_id res chain seq x y z
N MET A 1 3.65 -28.58 23.46
CA MET A 1 3.51 -27.11 23.31
C MET A 1 4.68 -26.48 24.07
N GLY A 2 5.67 -25.96 23.36
CA GLY A 2 6.79 -25.24 23.99
C GLY A 2 6.33 -23.91 24.59
N PRO A 3 7.07 -23.36 25.58
CA PRO A 3 6.70 -22.09 26.21
C PRO A 3 6.73 -20.98 25.15
N LEU A 4 5.68 -20.13 25.16
CA LEU A 4 5.60 -18.94 24.32
C LEU A 4 6.83 -18.03 24.57
N PRO A 5 7.46 -17.50 23.53
CA PRO A 5 8.61 -16.60 23.69
C PRO A 5 8.22 -15.38 24.51
N ARG A 6 9.13 -14.91 25.37
CA ARG A 6 8.92 -13.68 26.16
C ARG A 6 8.57 -12.53 25.22
N LYS A 7 7.40 -11.92 25.44
CA LYS A 7 6.94 -10.75 24.65
C LYS A 7 8.01 -9.67 24.67
N THR A 8 8.47 -9.28 23.49
CA THR A 8 9.43 -8.17 23.35
C THR A 8 8.75 -6.84 23.67
N LYS A 9 9.52 -5.78 24.01
CA LYS A 9 8.98 -4.42 24.20
C LYS A 9 8.16 -3.95 22.97
N VAL A 10 8.56 -4.34 21.78
CA VAL A 10 7.85 -4.03 20.52
C VAL A 10 6.51 -4.74 20.46
N SER A 11 6.46 -6.01 20.81
CA SER A 11 5.26 -6.83 20.90
C SER A 11 4.21 -6.22 21.85
N GLN A 12 4.62 -5.77 23.01
CA GLN A 12 3.74 -5.11 23.99
C GLN A 12 3.19 -3.78 23.46
N LYS A 13 4.02 -3.00 22.75
CA LYS A 13 3.61 -1.72 22.15
C LYS A 13 2.58 -1.92 21.04
N ILE A 14 2.77 -2.93 20.18
CA ILE A 14 1.81 -3.29 19.14
C ILE A 14 0.46 -3.68 19.78
N GLN A 15 0.48 -4.55 20.77
CA GLN A 15 -0.74 -4.98 21.47
C GLN A 15 -1.49 -3.80 22.07
N LYS A 16 -0.77 -2.86 22.71
CA LYS A 16 -1.36 -1.64 23.26
C LYS A 16 -2.07 -0.83 22.20
N TYR A 17 -1.44 -0.55 21.06
CA TYR A 17 -2.05 0.23 19.97
C TYR A 17 -3.26 -0.48 19.34
N LEU A 18 -3.21 -1.80 19.21
CA LEU A 18 -4.34 -2.55 18.70
C LEU A 18 -5.54 -2.49 19.64
N LEU A 19 -5.31 -2.51 20.95
CA LEU A 19 -6.36 -2.30 21.96
C LEU A 19 -6.92 -0.87 21.93
N GLU A 20 -6.08 0.14 21.73
CA GLU A 20 -6.53 1.53 21.58
C GLU A 20 -7.40 1.75 20.35
N VAL A 21 -7.07 1.11 19.21
CA VAL A 21 -7.79 1.26 17.94
C VAL A 21 -9.07 0.43 17.88
N TYR A 22 -9.01 -0.82 18.34
CA TYR A 22 -10.11 -1.78 18.14
C TYR A 22 -10.91 -2.05 19.43
N GLY A 23 -10.46 -1.55 20.58
CA GLY A 23 -11.19 -1.69 21.85
C GLY A 23 -11.54 -3.15 22.17
N GLU A 24 -12.79 -3.38 22.57
CA GLU A 24 -13.30 -4.70 22.96
C GLU A 24 -13.39 -5.71 21.81
N THR A 25 -13.37 -5.26 20.57
CA THR A 25 -13.37 -6.15 19.39
C THR A 25 -12.02 -6.83 19.17
N PHE A 26 -10.95 -6.30 19.80
CA PHE A 26 -9.62 -6.89 19.74
C PHE A 26 -9.45 -8.00 20.77
N SER A 27 -9.08 -9.19 20.29
CA SER A 27 -8.82 -10.35 21.15
C SER A 27 -7.36 -10.81 21.09
N GLN A 28 -6.92 -11.55 22.12
CA GLN A 28 -5.60 -12.18 22.14
C GLN A 28 -5.37 -13.07 20.89
N ARG A 29 -6.41 -13.71 20.35
CA ARG A 29 -6.32 -14.52 19.13
C ARG A 29 -5.88 -13.70 17.92
N HIS A 30 -6.39 -12.48 17.77
CA HIS A 30 -5.98 -11.58 16.67
C HIS A 30 -4.51 -11.23 16.76
N TYR A 31 -4.04 -10.94 18.00
CA TYR A 31 -2.64 -10.66 18.26
C TYR A 31 -1.74 -11.86 17.93
N ASP A 32 -2.11 -13.07 18.35
CA ASP A 32 -1.32 -14.28 18.08
C ASP A 32 -1.21 -14.60 16.59
N VAL A 33 -2.27 -14.29 15.81
CA VAL A 33 -2.24 -14.42 14.33
C VAL A 33 -1.26 -13.43 13.72
N LEU A 34 -1.32 -12.16 14.16
CA LEU A 34 -0.43 -11.11 13.69
C LEU A 34 1.04 -11.43 14.05
N GLU A 35 1.31 -11.85 15.28
CA GLU A 35 2.67 -12.19 15.74
C GLU A 35 3.27 -13.33 14.89
N ARG A 36 2.52 -14.40 14.65
CA ARG A 36 2.95 -15.49 13.75
C ARG A 36 3.25 -15.02 12.33
N ARG A 37 2.46 -14.10 11.78
CA ARG A 37 2.71 -13.51 10.46
C ARG A 37 3.98 -12.68 10.43
N ILE A 38 4.20 -11.87 11.46
CA ILE A 38 5.42 -11.07 11.62
C ILE A 38 6.65 -11.98 11.72
N GLU A 39 6.60 -13.02 12.53
CA GLU A 39 7.71 -13.98 12.69
C GLU A 39 8.01 -14.71 11.37
N LYS A 40 6.96 -15.19 10.68
CA LYS A 40 7.12 -15.80 9.34
C LYS A 40 7.77 -14.83 8.35
N SER A 41 7.33 -13.57 8.31
CA SER A 41 7.90 -12.56 7.43
C SER A 41 9.37 -12.29 7.77
N ARG A 42 9.71 -12.16 9.05
CA ARG A 42 11.10 -11.99 9.50
C ARG A 42 12.01 -13.13 9.07
N SER A 43 11.54 -14.38 9.13
CA SER A 43 12.32 -15.54 8.70
C SER A 43 12.61 -15.56 7.19
N LEU A 44 11.79 -14.88 6.40
CA LEU A 44 11.96 -14.76 4.94
C LEU A 44 12.88 -13.60 4.53
N ILE A 45 13.13 -12.65 5.43
CA ILE A 45 14.00 -11.50 5.16
C ILE A 45 15.47 -11.96 5.23
N LYS A 46 16.07 -12.20 4.07
CA LYS A 46 17.47 -12.66 3.96
C LYS A 46 18.52 -11.56 4.13
N LYS A 47 18.18 -10.30 3.90
CA LYS A 47 19.08 -9.16 4.04
C LYS A 47 18.98 -8.56 5.44
N GLN A 48 20.08 -8.49 6.16
CA GLN A 48 20.17 -7.61 7.33
C GLN A 48 20.05 -6.17 6.84
N ARG A 49 19.02 -5.46 7.31
CA ARG A 49 18.89 -4.04 7.06
C ARG A 49 19.87 -3.27 7.93
N LYS A 50 20.45 -2.22 7.38
CA LYS A 50 21.15 -1.21 8.14
C LYS A 50 20.20 -0.67 9.22
N LEU A 51 20.67 -0.65 10.49
CA LEU A 51 19.82 -0.28 11.63
C LEU A 51 19.62 1.24 11.75
N HIS A 52 20.52 2.02 11.17
CA HIS A 52 20.52 3.48 11.27
C HIS A 52 20.74 4.10 9.90
N TRP A 53 20.07 5.19 9.67
CA TRP A 53 20.29 6.05 8.50
C TRP A 53 21.54 6.91 8.71
N ASP A 54 22.29 7.14 7.65
CA ASP A 54 23.41 8.06 7.63
C ASP A 54 23.48 8.79 6.27
N GLU A 55 24.53 9.58 6.05
CA GLU A 55 24.72 10.38 4.84
C GLU A 55 24.85 9.60 3.54
N SER A 56 25.04 8.29 3.61
CA SER A 56 25.03 7.41 2.44
C SER A 56 23.63 6.95 2.02
N ASP A 57 22.63 7.23 2.84
CA ASP A 57 21.24 6.88 2.56
C ASP A 57 20.56 8.03 1.80
N VAL A 58 20.67 8.02 0.49
CA VAL A 58 20.09 9.03 -0.40
C VAL A 58 18.94 8.42 -1.18
N VAL A 59 17.77 9.06 -1.09
CA VAL A 59 16.53 8.59 -1.73
C VAL A 59 16.24 9.41 -2.98
N LEU A 60 16.09 8.74 -4.12
CA LEU A 60 15.52 9.31 -5.34
C LEU A 60 14.02 9.04 -5.34
N ILE A 61 13.20 10.08 -5.48
CA ILE A 61 11.74 9.96 -5.67
C ILE A 61 11.45 10.19 -7.16
N THR A 62 10.71 9.28 -7.78
CA THR A 62 10.34 9.40 -9.20
C THR A 62 9.06 8.65 -9.50
N TYR A 63 8.37 9.10 -10.55
CA TYR A 63 7.29 8.33 -11.18
C TYR A 63 7.87 7.22 -12.05
N ALA A 64 7.11 6.14 -12.23
CA ALA A 64 7.52 5.01 -13.07
C ALA A 64 7.58 5.34 -14.56
N ASP A 65 6.85 6.36 -15.00
CA ASP A 65 6.77 6.85 -16.37
C ASP A 65 7.58 8.12 -16.64
N GLN A 66 8.42 8.57 -15.68
CA GLN A 66 9.21 9.80 -15.79
C GLN A 66 10.26 9.72 -16.92
N PHE A 67 10.74 8.54 -17.24
CA PHE A 67 11.81 8.32 -18.23
C PHE A 67 11.26 7.71 -19.50
N HIS A 68 11.27 8.47 -20.58
CA HIS A 68 10.79 8.03 -21.89
C HIS A 68 11.95 7.62 -22.80
N CYS A 69 11.72 6.56 -23.58
CA CYS A 69 12.64 6.09 -24.60
C CYS A 69 11.82 5.55 -25.78
N GLU A 70 12.22 5.86 -27.01
CA GLU A 70 11.50 5.41 -28.22
C GLU A 70 11.50 3.89 -28.41
N THR A 71 12.51 3.20 -27.83
CA THR A 71 12.75 1.77 -28.07
C THR A 71 12.38 0.87 -26.90
N SER A 72 11.94 1.43 -25.76
CA SER A 72 11.56 0.64 -24.58
C SER A 72 10.50 1.34 -23.72
N LYS A 73 9.82 0.56 -22.88
CA LYS A 73 8.91 1.09 -21.87
C LYS A 73 9.67 1.91 -20.81
N PRO A 74 8.97 2.80 -20.08
CA PRO A 74 9.59 3.70 -19.09
C PRO A 74 10.42 3.01 -18.03
N LEU A 75 9.94 1.96 -17.38
CA LEU A 75 10.69 1.26 -16.31
C LEU A 75 12.01 0.63 -16.80
N PRO A 76 12.06 -0.13 -17.91
CA PRO A 76 13.33 -0.57 -18.48
C PRO A 76 14.27 0.57 -18.84
N ALA A 77 13.74 1.68 -19.39
CA ALA A 77 14.55 2.87 -19.70
C ALA A 77 15.14 3.49 -18.44
N PHE A 78 14.32 3.64 -17.40
CA PHE A 78 14.77 4.12 -16.09
C PHE A 78 15.82 3.20 -15.48
N ASN A 79 15.62 1.88 -15.49
CA ASN A 79 16.58 0.91 -14.96
C ASN A 79 17.96 1.05 -15.62
N GLN A 80 17.99 1.20 -16.95
CA GLN A 80 19.24 1.39 -17.68
C GLN A 80 19.91 2.71 -17.32
N PHE A 81 19.15 3.80 -17.23
CA PHE A 81 19.65 5.12 -16.85
C PHE A 81 20.13 5.12 -15.41
N PHE A 82 19.33 4.62 -14.46
CA PHE A 82 19.68 4.56 -13.05
C PHE A 82 20.97 3.80 -12.83
N ARG A 83 21.09 2.60 -13.37
CA ARG A 83 22.30 1.77 -13.23
C ARG A 83 23.55 2.45 -13.76
N LYS A 84 23.44 3.17 -14.87
CA LYS A 84 24.60 3.82 -15.52
C LYS A 84 24.99 5.16 -14.90
N ARG A 85 24.05 5.89 -14.34
CA ARG A 85 24.25 7.31 -13.99
C ARG A 85 23.97 7.65 -12.53
N LEU A 86 23.06 6.94 -11.88
CA LEU A 86 22.53 7.34 -10.57
C LEU A 86 22.88 6.36 -9.44
N SER A 87 23.12 5.08 -9.73
CA SER A 87 23.32 4.04 -8.72
C SER A 87 24.50 4.27 -7.77
N ALA A 88 25.50 5.07 -8.17
CA ALA A 88 26.59 5.46 -7.29
C ALA A 88 26.22 6.57 -6.30
N SER A 89 25.16 7.34 -6.58
CA SER A 89 24.75 8.51 -5.78
C SER A 89 23.49 8.27 -4.96
N PHE A 90 22.63 7.33 -5.37
CA PHE A 90 21.36 7.03 -4.71
C PHE A 90 21.34 5.58 -4.23
N SER A 91 21.17 5.40 -2.93
CA SER A 91 21.05 4.07 -2.30
C SER A 91 19.63 3.52 -2.36
N HIS A 92 18.62 4.41 -2.46
CA HIS A 92 17.21 4.08 -2.43
C HIS A 92 16.47 4.74 -3.60
N VAL A 93 15.43 4.06 -4.09
CA VAL A 93 14.46 4.63 -5.03
C VAL A 93 13.06 4.51 -4.42
N HIS A 94 12.41 5.65 -4.19
CA HIS A 94 10.99 5.72 -3.93
C HIS A 94 10.28 5.84 -5.28
N LEU A 95 9.72 4.73 -5.73
CA LEU A 95 8.94 4.68 -6.95
C LEU A 95 7.48 4.95 -6.58
N LEU A 96 6.97 6.09 -7.04
CA LEU A 96 5.58 6.48 -6.87
C LEU A 96 4.66 5.47 -7.57
N PRO A 97 3.34 5.44 -7.29
CA PRO A 97 2.48 4.34 -7.71
C PRO A 97 2.62 4.01 -9.20
N PHE A 98 2.99 2.80 -9.48
CA PHE A 98 3.25 2.24 -10.82
C PHE A 98 2.24 1.15 -11.22
N TYR A 99 1.20 1.00 -10.41
CA TYR A 99 0.11 0.05 -10.61
C TYR A 99 -0.88 0.57 -11.66
N PRO A 100 -1.77 -0.26 -12.24
CA PRO A 100 -2.92 0.23 -12.98
C PRO A 100 -3.76 1.19 -12.12
N TRP A 101 -4.09 2.34 -12.65
CA TRP A 101 -4.78 3.41 -11.94
C TRP A 101 -5.85 4.08 -12.78
N SER A 102 -6.73 4.89 -12.19
CA SER A 102 -7.81 5.57 -12.89
C SER A 102 -7.75 7.09 -12.82
N SER A 103 -7.08 7.65 -11.84
CA SER A 103 -6.97 9.10 -11.60
C SER A 103 -5.91 9.40 -10.55
N ASP A 104 -5.69 10.68 -10.25
CA ASP A 104 -4.83 11.17 -9.16
C ASP A 104 -3.36 10.77 -9.35
N ASP A 105 -2.88 10.82 -10.61
CA ASP A 105 -1.49 10.56 -11.00
C ASP A 105 -0.92 9.24 -10.41
N GLY A 106 -1.71 8.16 -10.50
CA GLY A 106 -1.32 6.84 -9.99
C GLY A 106 -1.90 6.50 -8.61
N PHE A 107 -2.31 7.48 -7.80
CA PHE A 107 -2.75 7.23 -6.42
C PHE A 107 -4.17 6.65 -6.32
N SER A 108 -4.97 6.67 -7.39
CA SER A 108 -6.24 5.93 -7.46
C SER A 108 -6.03 4.55 -8.07
N VAL A 109 -5.45 3.64 -7.28
CA VAL A 109 -5.01 2.32 -7.71
C VAL A 109 -6.19 1.41 -8.05
N ILE A 110 -6.11 0.72 -9.19
CA ILE A 110 -7.09 -0.29 -9.63
C ILE A 110 -6.68 -1.69 -9.13
N ASP A 111 -5.41 -2.05 -9.28
CA ASP A 111 -4.91 -3.38 -8.93
C ASP A 111 -3.46 -3.32 -8.46
N TYR A 112 -3.21 -3.75 -7.21
CA TYR A 112 -1.87 -3.83 -6.63
C TYR A 112 -1.05 -5.04 -7.07
N HIS A 113 -1.66 -6.00 -7.77
CA HIS A 113 -0.99 -7.21 -8.23
C HIS A 113 -0.32 -7.05 -9.60
N GLN A 114 -0.57 -5.93 -10.28
CA GLN A 114 -0.05 -5.67 -11.62
C GLN A 114 0.77 -4.38 -11.65
N VAL A 115 1.72 -4.33 -12.58
CA VAL A 115 2.37 -3.10 -13.03
C VAL A 115 1.56 -2.54 -14.19
N ALA A 116 1.38 -1.22 -14.26
CA ALA A 116 0.71 -0.58 -15.39
C ALA A 116 1.39 -0.98 -16.69
N GLN A 117 0.61 -1.52 -17.64
CA GLN A 117 1.14 -2.17 -18.83
C GLN A 117 2.02 -1.25 -19.68
N GLU A 118 1.69 0.04 -19.71
CA GLU A 118 2.43 1.08 -20.43
C GLU A 118 3.78 1.39 -19.80
N THR A 119 3.97 1.14 -18.49
CA THR A 119 5.21 1.47 -17.77
C THR A 119 6.22 0.34 -17.75
N GLY A 120 5.78 -0.92 -17.58
CA GLY A 120 6.70 -2.06 -17.49
C GLY A 120 6.06 -3.33 -16.95
N GLU A 121 6.87 -4.10 -16.22
CA GLU A 121 6.49 -5.39 -15.62
C GLU A 121 7.16 -5.57 -14.25
N TRP A 122 6.70 -6.55 -13.45
CA TRP A 122 7.31 -6.88 -12.15
C TRP A 122 8.79 -7.27 -12.23
N LYS A 123 9.23 -7.82 -13.37
CA LYS A 123 10.66 -8.11 -13.59
C LYS A 123 11.51 -6.84 -13.57
N ASP A 124 10.99 -5.73 -14.12
CA ASP A 124 11.70 -4.45 -14.17
C ASP A 124 11.87 -3.87 -12.75
N ILE A 125 10.85 -4.03 -11.90
CA ILE A 125 10.93 -3.71 -10.46
C ILE A 125 12.00 -4.59 -9.78
N GLY A 126 12.02 -5.89 -10.10
CA GLY A 126 13.05 -6.82 -9.60
C GLY A 126 14.48 -6.46 -10.02
N GLU A 127 14.67 -6.00 -11.25
CA GLU A 127 15.96 -5.52 -11.76
C GLU A 127 16.41 -4.24 -11.03
N LEU A 128 15.52 -3.28 -10.82
CA LEU A 128 15.82 -2.07 -10.06
C LEU A 128 16.26 -2.40 -8.63
N ASN A 129 15.63 -3.38 -7.99
CA ASN A 129 15.95 -3.85 -6.64
C ASN A 129 17.34 -4.52 -6.53
N GLN A 130 18.00 -4.86 -7.65
CA GLN A 130 19.36 -5.38 -7.63
C GLN A 130 20.40 -4.26 -7.41
N THR A 131 20.06 -3.03 -7.76
CA THR A 131 20.98 -1.88 -7.71
C THR A 131 20.60 -0.82 -6.70
N SER A 132 19.40 -0.87 -6.12
CA SER A 132 18.91 0.05 -5.11
C SER A 132 17.99 -0.65 -4.12
N GLN A 133 17.73 -0.05 -2.96
CA GLN A 133 16.62 -0.42 -2.10
C GLN A 133 15.36 0.30 -2.58
N LEU A 134 14.21 -0.39 -2.56
CA LEU A 134 12.98 0.16 -3.08
C LEU A 134 12.04 0.60 -1.96
N MET A 135 11.37 1.71 -2.20
CA MET A 135 10.29 2.25 -1.39
C MET A 135 9.07 2.45 -2.30
N PHE A 136 7.91 2.07 -1.82
CA PHE A 136 6.64 2.19 -2.53
C PHE A 136 5.59 2.83 -1.65
N ASP A 137 4.62 3.50 -2.27
CA ASP A 137 3.44 3.98 -1.56
C ASP A 137 2.51 2.84 -1.19
N PHE A 138 2.01 2.88 0.03
CA PHE A 138 0.95 2.01 0.50
C PHE A 138 -0.34 2.84 0.66
N VAL A 139 -1.07 2.99 -0.44
CA VAL A 139 -2.31 3.77 -0.48
C VAL A 139 -3.45 2.92 0.07
N CYS A 140 -3.54 2.80 1.40
CA CYS A 140 -4.58 2.00 2.06
C CYS A 140 -5.83 2.80 2.47
N ASN A 141 -5.80 4.12 2.29
CA ASN A 141 -6.86 5.05 2.69
C ASN A 141 -7.95 5.24 1.63
N HIS A 142 -7.65 4.90 0.38
CA HIS A 142 -8.62 4.92 -0.72
C HIS A 142 -8.17 3.98 -1.86
N MET A 143 -9.08 3.74 -2.79
CA MET A 143 -8.85 2.90 -3.96
C MET A 143 -9.73 3.36 -5.12
N SER A 144 -9.37 3.00 -6.33
CA SER A 144 -10.19 3.25 -7.51
C SER A 144 -11.54 2.53 -7.44
N ALA A 145 -12.61 3.24 -7.78
CA ALA A 145 -13.93 2.63 -7.96
C ALA A 145 -13.98 1.62 -9.15
N LYS A 146 -12.93 1.57 -9.98
CA LYS A 146 -12.77 0.59 -11.06
C LYS A 146 -12.10 -0.71 -10.60
N SER A 147 -11.63 -0.78 -9.34
CA SER A 147 -10.98 -1.99 -8.80
C SER A 147 -11.95 -3.16 -8.69
N GLU A 148 -11.43 -4.38 -8.87
CA GLU A 148 -12.22 -5.59 -8.63
C GLU A 148 -12.64 -5.73 -7.16
N TRP A 149 -11.85 -5.24 -6.21
CA TRP A 149 -12.22 -5.24 -4.80
C TRP A 149 -13.46 -4.39 -4.54
N PHE A 150 -13.54 -3.20 -5.15
CA PHE A 150 -14.71 -2.33 -5.02
C PHE A 150 -15.94 -2.92 -5.72
N LYS A 151 -15.79 -3.49 -6.92
CA LYS A 151 -16.88 -4.18 -7.62
C LYS A 151 -17.41 -5.36 -6.81
N ASN A 152 -16.52 -6.19 -6.24
CA ASN A 152 -16.92 -7.31 -5.40
C ASN A 152 -17.63 -6.87 -4.12
N TYR A 153 -17.19 -5.75 -3.51
CA TYR A 153 -17.89 -5.13 -2.38
C TYR A 153 -19.32 -4.70 -2.77
N LEU A 154 -19.49 -3.98 -3.88
CA LEU A 154 -20.81 -3.56 -4.36
C LEU A 154 -21.73 -4.75 -4.69
N GLN A 155 -21.16 -5.84 -5.21
CA GLN A 155 -21.85 -7.09 -5.50
C GLN A 155 -22.08 -7.96 -4.24
N GLN A 156 -21.63 -7.50 -3.07
CA GLN A 156 -21.77 -8.24 -1.80
C GLN A 156 -21.19 -9.66 -1.88
N HIS A 157 -20.06 -9.80 -2.60
CA HIS A 157 -19.34 -11.07 -2.64
C HIS A 157 -18.74 -11.41 -1.26
N PRO A 158 -18.85 -12.71 -0.83
CA PRO A 158 -18.29 -13.14 0.44
C PRO A 158 -16.81 -12.82 0.57
N GLY A 159 -16.41 -12.24 1.73
CA GLY A 159 -15.03 -11.86 2.04
C GLY A 159 -14.66 -10.43 1.64
N PHE A 160 -15.59 -9.65 1.07
CA PHE A 160 -15.38 -8.25 0.72
C PHE A 160 -16.24 -7.28 1.55
N GLU A 161 -16.99 -7.77 2.53
CA GLU A 161 -17.99 -7.02 3.31
C GLU A 161 -17.36 -5.83 4.05
N ASP A 162 -16.13 -5.99 4.55
CA ASP A 162 -15.42 -5.03 5.40
C ASP A 162 -14.30 -4.27 4.65
N PHE A 163 -14.25 -4.34 3.32
CA PHE A 163 -13.19 -3.68 2.54
C PHE A 163 -13.33 -2.16 2.48
N PHE A 164 -14.56 -1.65 2.61
CA PHE A 164 -14.84 -0.21 2.48
C PHE A 164 -15.70 0.27 3.64
N ILE A 165 -15.44 1.48 4.09
CA ILE A 165 -16.15 2.10 5.22
C ILE A 165 -17.44 2.73 4.71
N ALA A 166 -18.58 2.18 5.16
CA ALA A 166 -19.87 2.79 4.97
C ALA A 166 -20.22 3.67 6.17
N VAL A 167 -20.69 4.88 5.91
CA VAL A 167 -21.04 5.87 6.93
C VAL A 167 -22.51 6.28 6.77
N ASP A 168 -23.22 6.45 7.87
CA ASP A 168 -24.56 7.01 7.84
C ASP A 168 -24.48 8.45 7.29
N PRO A 169 -25.27 8.78 6.23
CA PRO A 169 -25.26 10.13 5.65
C PRO A 169 -25.71 11.23 6.63
N GLN A 170 -26.32 10.88 7.74
CA GLN A 170 -26.72 11.82 8.80
C GLN A 170 -25.59 12.05 9.84
N THR A 171 -24.47 11.33 9.73
CA THR A 171 -23.32 11.51 10.63
C THR A 171 -22.81 12.95 10.54
N ASP A 172 -22.61 13.59 11.68
CA ASP A 172 -21.98 14.92 11.72
C ASP A 172 -20.49 14.81 11.34
N LEU A 173 -20.16 15.32 10.16
CA LEU A 173 -18.81 15.35 9.60
C LEU A 173 -18.22 16.76 9.59
N SER A 174 -18.83 17.71 10.31
CA SER A 174 -18.41 19.13 10.34
C SER A 174 -16.98 19.34 10.84
N ALA A 175 -16.48 18.44 11.68
CA ALA A 175 -15.12 18.47 12.20
C ALA A 175 -14.07 17.91 11.22
N VAL A 176 -14.49 17.30 10.11
CA VAL A 176 -13.56 16.69 9.14
C VAL A 176 -13.05 17.75 8.17
N THR A 177 -11.75 17.95 8.15
CA THR A 177 -11.09 18.84 7.18
C THR A 177 -10.77 18.07 5.91
N ARG A 178 -11.27 18.56 4.77
CA ARG A 178 -11.00 18.00 3.45
C ARG A 178 -10.48 19.07 2.49
N PRO A 179 -9.33 18.86 1.85
CA PRO A 179 -8.78 19.83 0.90
C PRO A 179 -9.45 19.82 -0.48
N ARG A 180 -10.36 18.87 -0.76
CA ARG A 180 -11.03 18.72 -2.07
C ARG A 180 -12.49 19.19 -2.02
N ALA A 181 -12.97 19.77 -3.14
CA ALA A 181 -14.32 20.34 -3.25
C ALA A 181 -15.46 19.32 -3.32
N LEU A 182 -15.17 18.04 -3.63
CA LEU A 182 -16.20 17.00 -3.76
C LEU A 182 -16.73 16.58 -2.39
N PRO A 183 -17.99 16.11 -2.29
CA PRO A 183 -18.53 15.57 -1.05
C PRO A 183 -17.64 14.49 -0.44
N LEU A 184 -17.58 14.45 0.89
CA LEU A 184 -16.79 13.46 1.63
C LEU A 184 -17.35 12.05 1.45
N LEU A 185 -18.67 11.92 1.49
CA LEU A 185 -19.35 10.65 1.27
C LEU A 185 -19.94 10.60 -0.14
N THR A 186 -19.70 9.47 -0.81
CA THR A 186 -20.26 9.21 -2.15
C THR A 186 -21.27 8.08 -2.07
N PRO A 187 -22.52 8.27 -2.59
CA PRO A 187 -23.53 7.21 -2.63
C PRO A 187 -23.22 6.18 -3.72
N PHE A 188 -23.33 4.90 -3.39
CA PHE A 188 -23.21 3.79 -4.32
C PHE A 188 -24.36 2.82 -4.17
N GLN A 189 -24.84 2.28 -5.30
CA GLN A 189 -25.84 1.23 -5.34
C GLN A 189 -25.21 -0.13 -5.08
N MET A 190 -25.75 -0.86 -4.11
CA MET A 190 -25.38 -2.24 -3.82
C MET A 190 -26.19 -3.21 -4.68
N ARG A 191 -25.80 -4.49 -4.72
CA ARG A 191 -26.51 -5.55 -5.44
C ARG A 191 -27.98 -5.71 -5.01
N ASP A 192 -28.27 -5.52 -3.74
CA ASP A 192 -29.63 -5.60 -3.18
C ASP A 192 -30.46 -4.32 -3.39
N HIS A 193 -30.00 -3.42 -4.26
CA HIS A 193 -30.60 -2.11 -4.54
C HIS A 193 -30.58 -1.13 -3.36
N SER A 194 -29.96 -1.46 -2.25
CA SER A 194 -29.71 -0.49 -1.18
C SER A 194 -28.65 0.52 -1.61
N THR A 195 -28.68 1.72 -1.00
CA THR A 195 -27.64 2.74 -1.20
C THR A 195 -26.76 2.79 0.03
N ARG A 196 -25.43 2.68 -0.17
CA ARG A 196 -24.46 2.95 0.88
C ARG A 196 -23.65 4.20 0.56
N HIS A 197 -23.40 5.00 1.58
CA HIS A 197 -22.54 6.17 1.50
C HIS A 197 -21.14 5.79 1.97
N LEU A 198 -20.18 5.86 1.07
CA LEU A 198 -18.81 5.42 1.31
C LEU A 198 -17.89 6.60 1.46
N TRP A 199 -16.98 6.43 2.41
CA TRP A 199 -15.88 7.37 2.70
C TRP A 199 -14.74 7.19 1.70
#